data_27a102ef237bab6e11b1200374e314b9
#
_entry.id   27a102ef237bab6e11b1200374e314b9
#
_cell.length_a   1.000
_cell.length_b   1.000
_cell.length_c   1.000
_cell.angle_alpha   90.00
_cell.angle_beta   90.00
_cell.angle_gamma   90.00
#
_symmetry.space_group_name_H-M   'P 1'
#
loop_
_entity.id
_entity.type
_entity.pdbx_description
1 polymer ?
#
loop_
_entity_poly.entity_id
_entity_poly.type
_entity_poly.pdbx_seq_one_letter_code
_entity_poly.pdbx_strand_id
1 'polypeptide(L)'
;MKYYIAIDAGTSVIKTVIFNTNFKQIYSYSVKNPVVTDKFGKSEIEMEKFWLLTAKCIKLLIKKSKIQSQSIVGLGITGNMVGFWSINNKNKPVRNAILWNDTRSKKIFTNKNIFNQIYKITGSIVQYGCTIPILKWMTKFEKENLKKIKYILTCKDWLRFKLTGNINNDETEVSVYPGDIKNKKLSKKIFKIFNLSTKYFKLFPEIKKSNELGGYVTKSASKLTSLKVGTPVIIGCGDVIASILGAGGINNNKKISIIGTTCHNIIVKKNSEISKDASGLFFASL
;
A
#
# COMPACT_ATOMS: atom_id res chain seq x y z
N MET A 1 -28.85 11.90 -4.04
CA MET A 1 -27.99 11.03 -4.87
C MET A 1 -26.83 10.54 -4.00
N LYS A 2 -26.36 9.28 -4.16
CA LYS A 2 -25.26 8.69 -3.38
C LYS A 2 -23.95 8.72 -4.18
N TYR A 3 -22.81 8.86 -3.48
CA TYR A 3 -21.48 8.96 -4.09
C TYR A 3 -20.45 8.13 -3.32
N TYR A 4 -19.39 7.74 -4.02
CA TYR A 4 -18.22 7.10 -3.46
C TYR A 4 -16.99 7.99 -3.67
N ILE A 5 -16.04 7.94 -2.75
CA ILE A 5 -14.72 8.55 -2.95
C ILE A 5 -13.67 7.46 -3.12
N ALA A 6 -12.84 7.58 -4.16
CA ALA A 6 -11.60 6.84 -4.30
C ALA A 6 -10.41 7.77 -4.00
N ILE A 7 -9.45 7.24 -3.25
CA ILE A 7 -8.19 7.90 -2.91
C ILE A 7 -7.07 7.08 -3.53
N ASP A 8 -6.31 7.67 -4.44
CA ASP A 8 -5.09 7.11 -5.01
C ASP A 8 -3.89 7.85 -4.45
N ALA A 9 -3.17 7.19 -3.56
CA ALA A 9 -2.01 7.73 -2.86
C ALA A 9 -0.71 7.33 -3.59
N GLY A 10 -0.52 7.85 -4.80
CA GLY A 10 0.63 7.56 -5.65
C GLY A 10 1.93 8.17 -5.13
N THR A 11 3.06 7.72 -5.67
CA THR A 11 4.39 8.22 -5.28
C THR A 11 4.55 9.71 -5.58
N SER A 12 4.13 10.18 -6.75
CA SER A 12 4.31 11.57 -7.19
C SER A 12 3.11 12.47 -6.93
N VAL A 13 1.91 11.89 -6.91
CA VAL A 13 0.63 12.63 -6.82
C VAL A 13 -0.34 11.87 -5.93
N ILE A 14 -1.03 12.59 -5.07
CA ILE A 14 -2.22 12.10 -4.36
C ILE A 14 -3.43 12.59 -5.15
N LYS A 15 -4.25 11.66 -5.63
CA LYS A 15 -5.47 11.95 -6.38
C LYS A 15 -6.70 11.46 -5.62
N THR A 16 -7.72 12.27 -5.59
CA THR A 16 -9.02 11.93 -5.01
C THR A 16 -10.11 12.12 -6.05
N VAL A 17 -11.06 11.18 -6.11
CA VAL A 17 -12.10 11.16 -7.15
C VAL A 17 -13.44 10.85 -6.51
N ILE A 18 -14.48 11.57 -6.93
CA ILE A 18 -15.89 11.25 -6.60
C ILE A 18 -16.51 10.53 -7.77
N PHE A 19 -17.15 9.40 -7.47
CA PHE A 19 -17.96 8.63 -8.40
C PHE A 19 -19.44 8.62 -7.95
N ASN A 20 -20.36 8.61 -8.90
CA ASN A 20 -21.77 8.30 -8.61
C ASN A 20 -21.98 6.78 -8.48
N THR A 21 -23.23 6.35 -8.23
CA THR A 21 -23.59 4.93 -8.09
C THR A 21 -23.43 4.10 -9.38
N ASN A 22 -23.32 4.75 -10.54
CA ASN A 22 -23.02 4.11 -11.83
C ASN A 22 -21.51 4.09 -12.14
N PHE A 23 -20.67 4.38 -11.13
CA PHE A 23 -19.22 4.48 -11.24
C PHE A 23 -18.70 5.48 -12.28
N LYS A 24 -19.55 6.46 -12.68
CA LYS A 24 -19.13 7.59 -13.50
C LYS A 24 -18.39 8.60 -12.62
N GLN A 25 -17.18 9.00 -13.06
CA GLN A 25 -16.43 10.07 -12.41
C GLN A 25 -17.19 11.39 -12.50
N ILE A 26 -17.42 12.03 -11.36
CA ILE A 26 -18.12 13.32 -11.26
C ILE A 26 -17.12 14.47 -11.10
N TYR A 27 -16.16 14.29 -10.21
CA TYR A 27 -15.13 15.30 -9.93
C TYR A 27 -13.85 14.64 -9.47
N SER A 28 -12.72 15.28 -9.73
CA SER A 28 -11.42 14.85 -9.19
C SER A 28 -10.61 16.05 -8.72
N TYR A 29 -9.77 15.80 -7.73
CA TYR A 29 -8.79 16.76 -7.23
C TYR A 29 -7.48 16.06 -6.91
N SER A 30 -6.37 16.70 -7.20
CA SER A 30 -5.05 16.12 -6.94
C SER A 30 -4.09 17.15 -6.37
N VAL A 31 -3.10 16.64 -5.65
CA VAL A 31 -1.99 17.45 -5.11
C VAL A 31 -0.67 16.70 -5.32
N LYS A 32 0.40 17.45 -5.53
CA LYS A 32 1.74 16.89 -5.66
C LYS A 32 2.19 16.28 -4.32
N ASN A 33 2.77 15.09 -4.37
CA ASN A 33 3.30 14.42 -3.20
C ASN A 33 4.77 14.84 -2.97
N PRO A 34 5.15 15.38 -1.81
CA PRO A 34 6.50 15.87 -1.54
C PRO A 34 7.44 14.73 -1.11
N VAL A 35 7.83 13.90 -2.04
CA VAL A 35 8.85 12.86 -1.81
C VAL A 35 10.23 13.48 -1.74
N VAL A 36 11.02 13.07 -0.75
CA VAL A 36 12.42 13.46 -0.60
C VAL A 36 13.30 12.35 -1.16
N THR A 37 14.10 12.70 -2.15
CA THR A 37 15.07 11.79 -2.78
C THR A 37 16.48 12.37 -2.68
N ASP A 38 17.49 11.50 -2.75
CA ASP A 38 18.88 11.92 -2.87
C ASP A 38 19.64 11.12 -3.95
N LYS A 39 20.87 11.55 -4.25
CA LYS A 39 21.74 10.90 -5.24
C LYS A 39 22.22 9.51 -4.83
N PHE A 40 22.00 9.10 -3.58
CA PHE A 40 22.41 7.79 -3.06
C PHE A 40 21.26 6.77 -3.10
N GLY A 41 20.14 7.12 -3.72
CA GLY A 41 18.99 6.25 -3.90
C GLY A 41 18.03 6.19 -2.71
N LYS A 42 18.10 7.20 -1.82
CA LYS A 42 17.11 7.41 -0.78
C LYS A 42 15.80 7.91 -1.39
N SER A 43 14.68 7.35 -0.93
CA SER A 43 13.34 7.83 -1.28
C SER A 43 12.45 7.72 -0.05
N GLU A 44 12.06 8.86 0.49
CA GLU A 44 11.32 8.95 1.76
C GLU A 44 10.18 9.96 1.70
N ILE A 45 9.22 9.79 2.63
CA ILE A 45 8.15 10.74 2.85
C ILE A 45 7.84 10.88 4.34
N GLU A 46 7.59 12.10 4.78
CA GLU A 46 7.13 12.39 6.13
C GLU A 46 5.66 11.97 6.28
N MET A 47 5.40 10.94 7.12
CA MET A 47 4.11 10.26 7.20
C MET A 47 2.96 11.17 7.65
N GLU A 48 3.18 12.03 8.66
CA GLU A 48 2.13 12.95 9.14
C GLU A 48 1.83 14.04 8.11
N LYS A 49 2.84 14.60 7.47
CA LYS A 49 2.66 15.57 6.38
C LYS A 49 1.90 14.98 5.20
N PHE A 50 2.22 13.73 4.84
CA PHE A 50 1.51 12.98 3.82
C PHE A 50 0.02 12.79 4.16
N TRP A 51 -0.29 12.44 5.42
CA TRP A 51 -1.68 12.37 5.90
C TRP A 51 -2.38 13.72 5.80
N LEU A 52 -1.78 14.80 6.32
CA LEU A 52 -2.39 16.13 6.29
C LEU A 52 -2.64 16.62 4.87
N LEU A 53 -1.73 16.32 3.94
CA LEU A 53 -1.89 16.62 2.53
C LEU A 53 -3.03 15.82 1.89
N THR A 54 -3.14 14.54 2.21
CA THR A 54 -4.25 13.68 1.77
C THR A 54 -5.59 14.19 2.32
N ALA A 55 -5.65 14.53 3.60
CA ALA A 55 -6.84 15.08 4.22
C ALA A 55 -7.27 16.42 3.57
N LYS A 56 -6.30 17.30 3.28
CA LYS A 56 -6.53 18.54 2.54
C LYS A 56 -7.05 18.25 1.13
N CYS A 57 -6.50 17.24 0.43
CA CYS A 57 -6.96 16.84 -0.90
C CYS A 57 -8.44 16.41 -0.87
N ILE A 58 -8.83 15.57 0.10
CA ILE A 58 -10.23 15.13 0.29
C ILE A 58 -11.12 16.33 0.61
N LYS A 59 -10.72 17.20 1.53
CA LYS A 59 -11.48 18.40 1.91
C LYS A 59 -11.74 19.31 0.70
N LEU A 60 -10.72 19.56 -0.12
CA LEU A 60 -10.84 20.38 -1.32
C LEU A 60 -11.67 19.70 -2.41
N LEU A 61 -11.59 18.38 -2.56
CA LEU A 61 -12.47 17.61 -3.44
C LEU A 61 -13.95 17.84 -3.10
N ILE A 62 -14.32 17.66 -1.83
CA ILE A 62 -15.70 17.86 -1.35
C ILE A 62 -16.15 19.31 -1.55
N LYS A 63 -15.32 20.28 -1.14
CA LYS A 63 -15.64 21.70 -1.28
C LYS A 63 -15.86 22.09 -2.74
N LYS A 64 -14.96 21.69 -3.65
CA LYS A 64 -14.99 22.11 -5.06
C LYS A 64 -16.07 21.37 -5.87
N SER A 65 -16.38 20.13 -5.53
CA SER A 65 -17.45 19.37 -6.17
C SER A 65 -18.85 19.86 -5.79
N LYS A 66 -18.98 20.66 -4.72
CA LYS A 66 -20.25 21.13 -4.12
C LYS A 66 -21.17 19.96 -3.67
N ILE A 67 -20.61 18.75 -3.53
CA ILE A 67 -21.34 17.57 -3.06
C ILE A 67 -21.36 17.58 -1.52
N GLN A 68 -22.54 17.38 -0.95
CA GLN A 68 -22.69 17.29 0.50
C GLN A 68 -22.03 16.01 1.04
N SER A 69 -21.26 16.12 2.12
CA SER A 69 -20.55 14.98 2.70
C SER A 69 -21.48 13.86 3.18
N GLN A 70 -22.73 14.17 3.52
CA GLN A 70 -23.77 13.21 3.88
C GLN A 70 -24.15 12.28 2.72
N SER A 71 -23.93 12.70 1.49
CA SER A 71 -24.20 11.91 0.29
C SER A 71 -23.05 10.94 -0.04
N ILE A 72 -21.90 11.04 0.63
CA ILE A 72 -20.77 10.14 0.44
C ILE A 72 -21.00 8.90 1.31
N VAL A 73 -21.24 7.74 0.67
CA VAL A 73 -21.65 6.50 1.33
C VAL A 73 -20.52 5.50 1.52
N GLY A 74 -19.32 5.77 0.98
CA GLY A 74 -18.17 4.89 1.16
C GLY A 74 -16.88 5.45 0.57
N LEU A 75 -15.74 4.97 1.09
CA LEU A 75 -14.41 5.30 0.60
C LEU A 75 -13.64 4.04 0.25
N GLY A 76 -12.93 4.10 -0.89
CA GLY A 76 -11.87 3.17 -1.26
C GLY A 76 -10.50 3.86 -1.26
N ILE A 77 -9.47 3.16 -0.80
CA ILE A 77 -8.10 3.68 -0.78
C ILE A 77 -7.19 2.73 -1.54
N THR A 78 -6.41 3.28 -2.42
CA THR A 78 -5.26 2.63 -3.04
C THR A 78 -4.01 3.50 -2.88
N GLY A 79 -2.85 2.96 -3.12
CA GLY A 79 -1.61 3.72 -3.04
C GLY A 79 -0.41 2.90 -3.45
N ASN A 80 0.75 3.57 -3.52
CA ASN A 80 1.99 2.90 -3.86
C ASN A 80 2.23 1.71 -2.92
N MET A 81 2.59 0.59 -3.52
CA MET A 81 2.73 -0.68 -2.82
C MET A 81 4.05 -0.76 -2.06
N VAL A 82 4.12 -1.70 -1.12
CA VAL A 82 5.31 -2.02 -0.32
C VAL A 82 5.93 -0.84 0.42
N GLY A 83 7.27 -0.69 0.40
CA GLY A 83 7.95 0.29 1.21
C GLY A 83 7.98 -0.08 2.70
N PHE A 84 8.29 0.90 3.55
CA PHE A 84 8.43 0.67 4.99
C PHE A 84 7.82 1.83 5.78
N TRP A 85 6.59 1.65 6.24
CA TRP A 85 5.78 2.64 6.96
C TRP A 85 5.63 2.18 8.42
N SER A 86 6.35 2.75 9.35
CA SER A 86 6.42 2.22 10.71
C SER A 86 5.87 3.16 11.77
N ILE A 87 5.11 2.60 12.71
CA ILE A 87 4.56 3.31 13.86
C ILE A 87 4.96 2.63 15.18
N ASN A 88 5.02 3.45 16.24
CA ASN A 88 5.34 3.01 17.59
C ASN A 88 4.08 2.62 18.39
N ASN A 89 4.25 2.26 19.67
CA ASN A 89 3.17 1.90 20.58
C ASN A 89 2.20 3.05 20.90
N LYS A 90 2.58 4.31 20.61
CA LYS A 90 1.71 5.50 20.70
C LYS A 90 1.06 5.83 19.36
N ASN A 91 1.12 4.92 18.38
CA ASN A 91 0.59 5.10 17.02
C ASN A 91 1.17 6.31 16.28
N LYS A 92 2.40 6.71 16.60
CA LYS A 92 3.13 7.79 15.93
C LYS A 92 4.20 7.21 15.01
N PRO A 93 4.51 7.86 13.87
CA PRO A 93 5.62 7.46 13.02
C PRO A 93 6.92 7.33 13.81
N VAL A 94 7.68 6.25 13.55
CA VAL A 94 9.02 6.06 14.13
C VAL A 94 10.05 6.86 13.36
N ARG A 95 9.82 6.98 12.07
CA ARG A 95 10.65 7.71 11.11
C ARG A 95 9.84 8.07 9.88
N ASN A 96 10.44 8.80 8.93
CA ASN A 96 9.88 8.95 7.59
C ASN A 96 9.67 7.57 6.96
N ALA A 97 8.56 7.39 6.24
CA ALA A 97 8.36 6.18 5.46
C ALA A 97 9.41 6.07 4.36
N ILE A 98 9.91 4.85 4.13
CA ILE A 98 10.81 4.51 3.03
C ILE A 98 9.95 3.97 1.89
N LEU A 99 10.11 4.50 0.67
CA LEU A 99 9.28 4.15 -0.46
C LEU A 99 9.85 2.97 -1.27
N TRP A 100 9.02 2.37 -2.11
CA TRP A 100 9.31 1.20 -2.92
C TRP A 100 10.54 1.35 -3.84
N ASN A 101 10.81 2.56 -4.32
CA ASN A 101 11.92 2.90 -5.21
C ASN A 101 13.23 3.24 -4.46
N ASP A 102 13.26 3.08 -3.13
CA ASP A 102 14.47 3.26 -2.32
C ASP A 102 15.47 2.12 -2.56
N THR A 103 16.74 2.45 -2.71
CA THR A 103 17.78 1.47 -3.02
C THR A 103 18.79 1.24 -1.89
N ARG A 104 18.58 1.83 -0.69
CA ARG A 104 19.54 1.75 0.43
C ARG A 104 19.85 0.32 0.87
N SER A 105 18.90 -0.59 0.76
CA SER A 105 19.11 -1.99 1.14
C SER A 105 20.00 -2.77 0.17
N LYS A 106 20.30 -2.23 -1.03
CA LYS A 106 21.22 -2.86 -2.01
C LYS A 106 22.53 -3.29 -1.38
N LYS A 107 23.05 -2.50 -0.46
CA LYS A 107 24.34 -2.74 0.22
C LYS A 107 24.41 -4.03 1.06
N ILE A 108 23.25 -4.63 1.39
CA ILE A 108 23.20 -5.85 2.20
C ILE A 108 22.85 -7.11 1.40
N PHE A 109 22.56 -6.96 0.09
CA PHE A 109 22.20 -8.08 -0.79
C PHE A 109 23.37 -8.46 -1.69
N THR A 110 24.19 -9.39 -1.22
CA THR A 110 25.32 -9.95 -1.98
C THR A 110 24.98 -11.30 -2.63
N ASN A 111 23.95 -11.99 -2.15
CA ASN A 111 23.60 -13.34 -2.59
C ASN A 111 22.34 -13.34 -3.47
N LYS A 112 22.49 -13.57 -4.77
CA LYS A 112 21.40 -13.68 -5.75
C LYS A 112 20.46 -14.87 -5.50
N ASN A 113 20.92 -15.94 -4.85
CA ASN A 113 20.10 -17.12 -4.57
C ASN A 113 18.92 -16.83 -3.64
N ILE A 114 19.00 -15.78 -2.80
CA ILE A 114 17.91 -15.33 -1.94
C ILE A 114 16.70 -14.93 -2.80
N PHE A 115 16.92 -14.23 -3.91
CA PHE A 115 15.83 -13.75 -4.76
C PHE A 115 15.02 -14.89 -5.37
N ASN A 116 15.69 -15.96 -5.84
CA ASN A 116 14.99 -17.14 -6.38
C ASN A 116 14.18 -17.88 -5.31
N GLN A 117 14.70 -17.98 -4.08
CA GLN A 117 13.97 -18.61 -2.98
C GLN A 117 12.72 -17.81 -2.60
N ILE A 118 12.81 -16.47 -2.56
CA ILE A 118 11.68 -15.59 -2.29
C ILE A 118 10.65 -15.68 -3.41
N TYR A 119 11.09 -15.66 -4.67
CA TYR A 119 10.20 -15.77 -5.83
C TYR A 119 9.33 -17.04 -5.78
N LYS A 120 9.89 -18.18 -5.39
CA LYS A 120 9.13 -19.44 -5.25
C LYS A 120 8.01 -19.38 -4.20
N ILE A 121 8.05 -18.43 -3.27
CA ILE A 121 7.05 -18.26 -2.22
C ILE A 121 6.06 -17.15 -2.59
N THR A 122 6.59 -16.01 -3.04
CA THR A 122 5.81 -14.80 -3.29
C THR A 122 5.32 -14.67 -4.73
N GLY A 123 5.97 -15.37 -5.68
CA GLY A 123 5.75 -15.13 -7.10
C GLY A 123 6.29 -13.78 -7.60
N SER A 124 7.07 -13.07 -6.81
CA SER A 124 7.51 -11.72 -7.15
C SER A 124 9.02 -11.54 -7.00
N ILE A 125 9.61 -10.80 -7.95
CA ILE A 125 11.00 -10.36 -7.86
C ILE A 125 11.09 -9.33 -6.74
N VAL A 126 12.01 -9.56 -5.80
CA VAL A 126 12.23 -8.65 -4.67
C VAL A 126 12.97 -7.40 -5.14
N GLN A 127 12.43 -6.24 -4.83
CA GLN A 127 13.09 -4.95 -5.01
C GLN A 127 13.69 -4.45 -3.70
N TYR A 128 14.72 -3.64 -3.78
CA TYR A 128 15.44 -3.13 -2.60
C TYR A 128 14.56 -2.29 -1.66
N GLY A 129 13.60 -1.55 -2.20
CA GLY A 129 12.64 -0.77 -1.42
C GLY A 129 11.49 -1.60 -0.81
N CYS A 130 11.43 -2.91 -1.04
CA CYS A 130 10.43 -3.77 -0.41
C CYS A 130 10.62 -3.87 1.11
N THR A 131 9.54 -4.14 1.81
CA THR A 131 9.45 -4.11 3.27
C THR A 131 10.50 -5.00 3.97
N ILE A 132 10.71 -6.23 3.51
CA ILE A 132 11.68 -7.16 4.14
C ILE A 132 13.13 -6.78 3.89
N PRO A 133 13.56 -6.42 2.67
CA PRO A 133 14.87 -5.82 2.44
C PRO A 133 15.17 -4.64 3.36
N ILE A 134 14.23 -3.71 3.50
CA ILE A 134 14.40 -2.56 4.40
C ILE A 134 14.46 -2.99 5.86
N LEU A 135 13.60 -3.92 6.30
CA LEU A 135 13.68 -4.46 7.67
C LEU A 135 15.06 -5.07 7.96
N LYS A 136 15.60 -5.85 7.01
CA LYS A 136 16.95 -6.41 7.13
C LYS A 136 18.02 -5.32 7.22
N TRP A 137 17.89 -4.27 6.41
CA TRP A 137 18.78 -3.11 6.47
C TRP A 137 18.70 -2.42 7.84
N MET A 138 17.53 -2.22 8.41
CA MET A 138 17.34 -1.61 9.73
C MET A 138 17.97 -2.41 10.86
N THR A 139 18.01 -3.75 10.77
CA THR A 139 18.68 -4.58 11.79
C THR A 139 20.18 -4.27 11.90
N LYS A 140 20.77 -3.70 10.86
CA LYS A 140 22.18 -3.33 10.82
C LYS A 140 22.41 -1.85 11.12
N PHE A 141 21.61 -0.97 10.49
CA PHE A 141 21.92 0.46 10.43
C PHE A 141 20.98 1.36 11.28
N GLU A 142 19.78 0.89 11.65
CA GLU A 142 18.81 1.66 12.45
C GLU A 142 18.23 0.85 13.61
N LYS A 143 19.07 0.21 14.38
CA LYS A 143 18.66 -0.68 15.49
C LYS A 143 17.77 0.03 16.53
N GLU A 144 18.07 1.29 16.84
CA GLU A 144 17.30 2.05 17.83
C GLU A 144 15.90 2.42 17.33
N ASN A 145 15.76 2.77 16.06
CA ASN A 145 14.45 2.96 15.46
C ASN A 145 13.67 1.64 15.40
N LEU A 146 14.33 0.55 15.03
CA LEU A 146 13.71 -0.77 14.95
C LEU A 146 13.12 -1.23 16.29
N LYS A 147 13.78 -0.94 17.42
CA LYS A 147 13.27 -1.25 18.77
C LYS A 147 11.97 -0.54 19.12
N LYS A 148 11.73 0.64 18.55
CA LYS A 148 10.53 1.46 18.82
C LYS A 148 9.32 1.04 18.00
N ILE A 149 9.49 0.20 16.97
CA ILE A 149 8.41 -0.17 16.05
C ILE A 149 7.42 -1.12 16.73
N LYS A 150 6.15 -0.74 16.68
CA LYS A 150 5.02 -1.59 17.05
C LYS A 150 4.41 -2.27 15.83
N TYR A 151 4.20 -1.52 14.73
CA TYR A 151 3.62 -2.03 13.50
C TYR A 151 4.36 -1.49 12.26
N ILE A 152 4.44 -2.36 11.25
CA ILE A 152 4.90 -2.03 9.90
C ILE A 152 3.68 -2.07 8.98
N LEU A 153 3.41 -0.96 8.33
CA LEU A 153 2.26 -0.73 7.45
C LEU A 153 2.72 -0.57 5.99
N THR A 154 1.76 -0.37 5.11
CA THR A 154 1.96 0.15 3.75
C THR A 154 1.38 1.57 3.63
N CYS A 155 1.57 2.21 2.49
CA CYS A 155 1.11 3.57 2.22
C CYS A 155 -0.39 3.75 2.50
N LYS A 156 -1.22 2.93 1.83
CA LYS A 156 -2.69 3.01 1.97
C LYS A 156 -3.17 2.62 3.36
N ASP A 157 -2.47 1.67 4.03
CA ASP A 157 -2.82 1.21 5.37
C ASP A 157 -2.57 2.30 6.42
N TRP A 158 -1.50 3.09 6.25
CA TRP A 158 -1.30 4.30 7.04
C TRP A 158 -2.46 5.28 6.89
N LEU A 159 -2.90 5.56 5.65
CA LEU A 159 -4.01 6.48 5.40
C LEU A 159 -5.34 5.93 5.95
N ARG A 160 -5.60 4.63 5.78
CA ARG A 160 -6.78 3.99 6.37
C ARG A 160 -6.75 4.08 7.89
N PHE A 161 -5.62 3.79 8.51
CA PHE A 161 -5.45 3.95 9.95
C PHE A 161 -5.76 5.39 10.38
N LYS A 162 -5.26 6.41 9.70
CA LYS A 162 -5.54 7.82 10.01
C LYS A 162 -7.02 8.19 9.84
N LEU A 163 -7.72 7.54 8.91
CA LEU A 163 -9.16 7.74 8.72
C LEU A 163 -10.01 7.02 9.76
N THR A 164 -9.63 5.80 10.15
CA THR A 164 -10.50 4.87 10.89
C THR A 164 -10.01 4.51 12.29
N GLY A 165 -8.73 4.65 12.57
CA GLY A 165 -8.08 4.16 13.80
C GLY A 165 -7.74 2.66 13.76
N ASN A 166 -8.15 1.91 12.73
CA ASN A 166 -7.93 0.46 12.62
C ASN A 166 -6.64 0.12 11.87
N ILE A 167 -5.91 -0.87 12.37
CA ILE A 167 -4.61 -1.31 11.84
C ILE A 167 -4.74 -2.71 11.26
N ASN A 168 -4.65 -2.83 9.95
CA ASN A 168 -4.67 -4.08 9.20
C ASN A 168 -3.82 -3.93 7.94
N ASN A 169 -3.53 -5.02 7.26
CA ASN A 169 -3.04 -5.08 5.88
C ASN A 169 -4.05 -5.76 4.97
N ASP A 170 -3.77 -5.85 3.68
CA ASP A 170 -4.59 -6.54 2.71
C ASP A 170 -3.82 -7.62 1.93
N GLU A 171 -4.58 -8.51 1.31
CA GLU A 171 -4.04 -9.66 0.59
C GLU A 171 -3.28 -9.29 -0.70
N THR A 172 -3.51 -8.11 -1.30
CA THR A 172 -2.85 -7.72 -2.56
C THR A 172 -1.39 -7.33 -2.38
N GLU A 173 -0.98 -7.01 -1.14
CA GLU A 173 0.41 -6.74 -0.79
C GLU A 173 1.23 -8.02 -0.53
N VAL A 174 0.56 -9.19 -0.43
CA VAL A 174 1.19 -10.44 0.03
C VAL A 174 2.37 -10.87 -0.84
N SER A 175 2.30 -10.65 -2.16
CA SER A 175 3.38 -11.07 -3.08
C SER A 175 4.70 -10.32 -2.86
N VAL A 176 4.63 -9.07 -2.41
CA VAL A 176 5.80 -8.19 -2.20
C VAL A 176 6.01 -7.81 -0.72
N TYR A 177 5.05 -8.08 0.11
CA TYR A 177 5.07 -8.05 1.56
C TYR A 177 5.52 -9.43 2.08
N PRO A 178 5.86 -9.65 3.37
CA PRO A 178 6.37 -10.92 3.83
C PRO A 178 5.35 -12.05 3.86
N GLY A 179 4.72 -12.32 2.70
CA GLY A 179 3.63 -13.25 2.55
C GLY A 179 3.93 -14.48 1.68
N ASP A 180 2.94 -15.36 1.62
CA ASP A 180 2.86 -16.52 0.74
C ASP A 180 1.69 -16.30 -0.21
N ILE A 181 1.98 -16.17 -1.51
CA ILE A 181 0.96 -15.82 -2.51
C ILE A 181 -0.13 -16.90 -2.65
N LYS A 182 0.20 -18.16 -2.47
CA LYS A 182 -0.75 -19.28 -2.58
C LYS A 182 -1.75 -19.27 -1.43
N ASN A 183 -1.25 -19.02 -0.21
CA ASN A 183 -2.06 -19.03 1.01
C ASN A 183 -2.61 -17.65 1.38
N LYS A 184 -2.18 -16.59 0.69
CA LYS A 184 -2.52 -15.19 0.99
C LYS A 184 -2.30 -14.83 2.47
N LYS A 185 -1.19 -15.31 3.04
CA LYS A 185 -0.84 -15.15 4.46
C LYS A 185 0.62 -14.76 4.63
N LEU A 186 0.96 -14.22 5.79
CA LEU A 186 2.36 -13.95 6.14
C LEU A 186 3.15 -15.26 6.23
N SER A 187 4.40 -15.26 5.77
CA SER A 187 5.27 -16.45 5.73
C SER A 187 6.53 -16.29 6.57
N LYS A 188 6.64 -17.06 7.65
CA LYS A 188 7.86 -17.13 8.46
C LYS A 188 9.07 -17.65 7.66
N LYS A 189 8.86 -18.40 6.57
CA LYS A 189 9.93 -18.88 5.70
C LYS A 189 10.73 -17.72 5.09
N ILE A 190 10.05 -16.64 4.70
CA ILE A 190 10.69 -15.44 4.15
C ILE A 190 11.68 -14.84 5.16
N PHE A 191 11.30 -14.75 6.44
CA PHE A 191 12.21 -14.25 7.48
C PHE A 191 13.47 -15.12 7.62
N LYS A 192 13.30 -16.45 7.59
CA LYS A 192 14.44 -17.38 7.64
C LYS A 192 15.37 -17.20 6.46
N ILE A 193 14.83 -17.05 5.23
CA ILE A 193 15.62 -16.83 4.02
C ILE A 193 16.47 -15.54 4.11
N PHE A 194 15.91 -14.47 4.67
CA PHE A 194 16.63 -13.22 4.92
C PHE A 194 17.50 -13.25 6.18
N ASN A 195 17.59 -14.38 6.87
CA ASN A 195 18.29 -14.47 8.16
C ASN A 195 17.82 -13.36 9.12
N LEU A 196 16.51 -13.22 9.25
CA LEU A 196 15.82 -12.32 10.16
C LEU A 196 15.24 -13.12 11.32
N SER A 197 15.31 -12.57 12.53
CA SER A 197 14.63 -13.17 13.70
C SER A 197 13.12 -13.21 13.48
N THR A 198 12.51 -14.37 13.75
CA THR A 198 11.06 -14.55 13.66
C THR A 198 10.28 -13.69 14.67
N LYS A 199 10.96 -13.10 15.67
CA LYS A 199 10.35 -12.13 16.58
C LYS A 199 9.75 -10.91 15.85
N TYR A 200 10.30 -10.54 14.68
CA TYR A 200 9.80 -9.42 13.88
C TYR A 200 8.49 -9.73 13.16
N PHE A 201 8.09 -11.00 13.07
CA PHE A 201 6.82 -11.38 12.46
C PHE A 201 5.62 -10.68 13.10
N LYS A 202 5.67 -10.48 14.41
CA LYS A 202 4.63 -9.77 15.18
C LYS A 202 4.47 -8.28 14.88
N LEU A 203 5.43 -7.70 14.14
CA LEU A 203 5.34 -6.30 13.70
C LEU A 203 4.40 -6.10 12.51
N PHE A 204 3.97 -7.18 11.86
CA PHE A 204 3.09 -7.12 10.70
C PHE A 204 1.65 -7.34 11.14
N PRO A 205 0.74 -6.40 10.82
CA PRO A 205 -0.68 -6.54 11.12
C PRO A 205 -1.33 -7.73 10.42
N GLU A 206 -2.53 -8.07 10.88
CA GLU A 206 -3.39 -9.07 10.24
C GLU A 206 -3.71 -8.68 8.79
N ILE A 207 -3.69 -9.66 7.90
CA ILE A 207 -4.09 -9.48 6.50
C ILE A 207 -5.59 -9.72 6.38
N LYS A 208 -6.29 -8.78 5.75
CA LYS A 208 -7.71 -8.86 5.44
C LYS A 208 -7.96 -8.82 3.93
N LYS A 209 -9.16 -9.20 3.50
CA LYS A 209 -9.56 -9.06 2.11
C LYS A 209 -9.75 -7.59 1.76
N SER A 210 -9.32 -7.21 0.57
CA SER A 210 -9.34 -5.81 0.12
C SER A 210 -10.74 -5.19 0.05
N ASN A 211 -11.78 -6.00 -0.14
CA ASN A 211 -13.18 -5.57 -0.20
C ASN A 211 -13.89 -5.59 1.17
N GLU A 212 -13.22 -6.03 2.24
CA GLU A 212 -13.80 -6.00 3.58
C GLU A 212 -13.87 -4.56 4.13
N LEU A 213 -14.75 -4.38 5.11
CA LEU A 213 -14.84 -3.13 5.85
C LEU A 213 -13.57 -2.94 6.69
N GLY A 214 -12.83 -1.86 6.42
CA GLY A 214 -11.63 -1.48 7.16
C GLY A 214 -11.92 -0.61 8.40
N GLY A 215 -13.14 -0.05 8.47
CA GLY A 215 -13.60 0.78 9.58
C GLY A 215 -14.45 1.96 9.12
N TYR A 216 -14.62 2.92 10.02
CA TYR A 216 -15.44 4.10 9.80
C TYR A 216 -14.65 5.37 10.04
N VAL A 217 -14.95 6.43 9.31
CA VAL A 217 -14.34 7.74 9.50
C VAL A 217 -14.56 8.23 10.94
N THR A 218 -13.46 8.51 11.63
CA THR A 218 -13.47 8.99 13.02
C THR A 218 -13.79 10.48 13.12
N LYS A 219 -14.13 10.96 14.32
CA LYS A 219 -14.31 12.40 14.60
C LYS A 219 -13.07 13.22 14.24
N SER A 220 -11.87 12.70 14.54
CA SER A 220 -10.60 13.38 14.23
C SER A 220 -10.34 13.49 12.73
N ALA A 221 -10.57 12.41 11.98
CA ALA A 221 -10.45 12.41 10.53
C ALA A 221 -11.49 13.33 9.87
N SER A 222 -12.73 13.30 10.34
CA SER A 222 -13.81 14.17 9.85
C SER A 222 -13.45 15.66 9.93
N LYS A 223 -12.88 16.12 11.05
CA LYS A 223 -12.43 17.51 11.21
C LYS A 223 -11.43 17.95 10.14
N LEU A 224 -10.55 17.07 9.71
CA LEU A 224 -9.51 17.37 8.73
C LEU A 224 -10.00 17.21 7.27
N THR A 225 -10.87 16.25 7.01
CA THR A 225 -11.29 15.86 5.66
C THR A 225 -12.63 16.45 5.23
N SER A 226 -13.47 16.90 6.16
CA SER A 226 -14.89 17.25 5.98
C SER A 226 -15.78 16.05 5.58
N LEU A 227 -15.30 14.82 5.71
CA LEU A 227 -16.12 13.62 5.58
C LEU A 227 -17.09 13.50 6.77
N LYS A 228 -18.26 12.93 6.55
CA LYS A 228 -19.19 12.60 7.63
C LYS A 228 -18.57 11.54 8.55
N VAL A 229 -18.65 11.74 9.86
CA VAL A 229 -18.30 10.71 10.85
C VAL A 229 -19.14 9.46 10.60
N GLY A 230 -18.52 8.29 10.67
CA GLY A 230 -19.20 7.02 10.42
C GLY A 230 -19.27 6.64 8.94
N THR A 231 -18.72 7.42 8.00
CA THR A 231 -18.64 6.97 6.60
C THR A 231 -17.76 5.72 6.50
N PRO A 232 -18.23 4.62 5.86
CA PRO A 232 -17.47 3.38 5.72
C PRO A 232 -16.21 3.57 4.89
N VAL A 233 -15.13 2.90 5.29
CA VAL A 233 -13.85 2.84 4.57
C VAL A 233 -13.49 1.37 4.39
N ILE A 234 -13.32 0.91 3.14
CA ILE A 234 -12.89 -0.46 2.88
C ILE A 234 -11.38 -0.64 3.12
N ILE A 235 -10.93 -1.89 3.22
CA ILE A 235 -9.51 -2.23 3.37
C ILE A 235 -8.71 -1.64 2.20
N GLY A 236 -9.19 -1.77 0.96
CA GLY A 236 -8.52 -1.28 -0.23
C GLY A 236 -7.41 -2.20 -0.71
N CYS A 237 -6.85 -1.91 -1.87
CA CYS A 237 -5.82 -2.72 -2.53
C CYS A 237 -4.65 -1.86 -3.01
N GLY A 238 -3.54 -2.50 -3.38
CA GLY A 238 -2.40 -1.81 -3.98
C GLY A 238 -2.73 -1.18 -5.34
N ASP A 239 -1.99 -0.15 -5.74
CA ASP A 239 -2.25 0.66 -6.93
C ASP A 239 -2.26 -0.14 -8.24
N VAL A 240 -1.35 -1.11 -8.38
CA VAL A 240 -1.32 -2.00 -9.55
C VAL A 240 -2.62 -2.80 -9.66
N ILE A 241 -3.10 -3.37 -8.55
CA ILE A 241 -4.35 -4.14 -8.54
C ILE A 241 -5.56 -3.25 -8.81
N ALA A 242 -5.61 -2.06 -8.19
CA ALA A 242 -6.68 -1.10 -8.47
C ALA A 242 -6.72 -0.69 -9.95
N SER A 243 -5.57 -0.51 -10.59
CA SER A 243 -5.46 -0.21 -12.02
C SER A 243 -5.95 -1.37 -12.90
N ILE A 244 -5.60 -2.62 -12.53
CA ILE A 244 -6.07 -3.84 -13.21
C ILE A 244 -7.62 -3.92 -13.15
N LEU A 245 -8.19 -3.73 -11.96
CA LEU A 245 -9.63 -3.77 -11.75
C LEU A 245 -10.34 -2.65 -12.52
N GLY A 246 -9.79 -1.43 -12.48
CA GLY A 246 -10.31 -0.28 -13.21
C GLY A 246 -10.28 -0.46 -14.73
N ALA A 247 -9.34 -1.24 -15.26
CA ALA A 247 -9.26 -1.63 -16.68
C ALA A 247 -10.16 -2.85 -17.03
N GLY A 248 -11.02 -3.31 -16.10
CA GLY A 248 -11.88 -4.47 -16.30
C GLY A 248 -11.18 -5.82 -16.18
N GLY A 249 -10.10 -5.88 -15.41
CA GLY A 249 -9.28 -7.07 -15.18
C GLY A 249 -9.87 -8.05 -14.15
N ILE A 250 -11.14 -8.40 -14.27
CA ILE A 250 -11.83 -9.36 -13.40
C ILE A 250 -12.02 -10.73 -14.06
N ASN A 251 -11.87 -10.83 -15.37
CA ASN A 251 -12.06 -12.06 -16.11
C ASN A 251 -10.74 -12.83 -16.32
N ASN A 252 -10.83 -14.16 -16.21
CA ASN A 252 -9.68 -15.04 -16.50
C ASN A 252 -9.15 -14.80 -17.93
N ASN A 253 -7.84 -14.87 -18.08
CA ASN A 253 -7.10 -14.64 -19.34
C ASN A 253 -7.20 -13.21 -19.90
N LYS A 254 -7.82 -12.25 -19.20
CA LYS A 254 -7.77 -10.84 -19.60
C LYS A 254 -6.32 -10.37 -19.64
N LYS A 255 -5.93 -9.77 -20.77
CA LYS A 255 -4.64 -9.10 -20.95
C LYS A 255 -4.82 -7.60 -20.76
N ILE A 256 -3.94 -6.97 -19.99
CA ILE A 256 -4.00 -5.55 -19.65
C ILE A 256 -2.59 -4.98 -19.76
N SER A 257 -2.44 -3.84 -20.42
CA SER A 257 -1.20 -3.08 -20.42
C SER A 257 -1.42 -1.77 -19.67
N ILE A 258 -0.60 -1.51 -18.66
CA ILE A 258 -0.55 -0.23 -17.95
C ILE A 258 0.70 0.48 -18.42
N ILE A 259 0.52 1.61 -19.12
CA ILE A 259 1.61 2.39 -19.73
C ILE A 259 1.72 3.73 -18.99
N GLY A 260 2.89 3.97 -18.42
CA GLY A 260 3.24 5.21 -17.71
C GLY A 260 4.75 5.38 -17.74
N THR A 261 5.35 5.86 -16.66
CA THR A 261 6.81 5.89 -16.48
C THR A 261 7.41 4.47 -16.55
N THR A 262 6.64 3.47 -16.19
CA THR A 262 6.91 2.05 -16.39
C THR A 262 5.80 1.44 -17.23
N CYS A 263 6.10 0.33 -17.92
CA CYS A 263 5.11 -0.45 -18.65
C CYS A 263 4.93 -1.81 -17.98
N HIS A 264 3.69 -2.15 -17.66
CA HIS A 264 3.33 -3.44 -17.09
C HIS A 264 2.39 -4.16 -18.03
N ASN A 265 2.80 -5.31 -18.57
CA ASN A 265 1.95 -6.23 -19.30
C ASN A 265 1.46 -7.31 -18.35
N ILE A 266 0.15 -7.42 -18.18
CA ILE A 266 -0.47 -8.21 -17.13
C ILE A 266 -1.43 -9.21 -17.77
N ILE A 267 -1.45 -10.43 -17.24
CA ILE A 267 -2.43 -11.47 -17.56
C ILE A 267 -3.15 -11.84 -16.28
N VAL A 268 -4.47 -11.71 -16.26
CA VAL A 268 -5.31 -12.16 -15.15
C VAL A 268 -5.50 -13.66 -15.26
N LYS A 269 -5.18 -14.40 -14.20
CA LYS A 269 -5.33 -15.86 -14.13
C LYS A 269 -6.12 -16.26 -12.89
N LYS A 270 -7.11 -17.12 -13.06
CA LYS A 270 -7.91 -17.66 -11.94
C LYS A 270 -7.07 -18.59 -11.06
N ASN A 271 -6.27 -19.45 -11.69
CA ASN A 271 -5.31 -20.32 -11.02
C ASN A 271 -4.00 -20.23 -11.80
N SER A 272 -2.94 -19.74 -11.18
CA SER A 272 -1.63 -19.68 -11.80
C SER A 272 -0.60 -20.38 -10.94
N GLU A 273 0.23 -21.20 -11.59
CA GLU A 273 1.45 -21.69 -10.97
C GLU A 273 2.54 -20.63 -11.11
N ILE A 274 3.35 -20.48 -10.06
CA ILE A 274 4.53 -19.62 -10.13
C ILE A 274 5.47 -20.22 -11.16
N SER A 275 5.84 -19.46 -12.19
CA SER A 275 6.79 -19.90 -13.22
C SER A 275 8.10 -20.35 -12.58
N LYS A 276 8.75 -21.35 -13.18
CA LYS A 276 10.09 -21.79 -12.75
C LYS A 276 11.14 -20.69 -13.00
N ASP A 277 10.93 -19.90 -14.03
CA ASP A 277 11.84 -18.80 -14.41
C ASP A 277 11.31 -17.48 -13.83
N ALA A 278 12.12 -16.90 -12.94
CA ALA A 278 11.77 -15.66 -12.24
C ALA A 278 11.81 -14.46 -13.20
N SER A 279 10.71 -14.19 -13.89
CA SER A 279 10.64 -13.14 -14.91
C SER A 279 9.49 -12.15 -14.74
N GLY A 280 8.78 -12.16 -13.61
CA GLY A 280 7.62 -11.28 -13.42
C GLY A 280 7.26 -11.01 -11.99
N LEU A 281 6.09 -10.40 -11.81
CA LEU A 281 5.46 -10.13 -10.54
C LEU A 281 4.09 -10.81 -10.51
N PHE A 282 3.83 -11.56 -9.47
CA PHE A 282 2.51 -12.09 -9.16
C PHE A 282 1.87 -11.23 -8.08
N PHE A 283 0.59 -10.94 -8.26
CA PHE A 283 -0.19 -10.21 -7.27
C PHE A 283 -1.41 -11.05 -6.90
N ALA A 284 -1.75 -11.09 -5.60
CA ALA A 284 -3.02 -11.62 -5.18
C ALA A 284 -4.14 -10.71 -5.69
N SER A 285 -5.14 -11.29 -6.36
CA SER A 285 -6.34 -10.59 -6.78
C SER A 285 -7.45 -10.77 -5.74
N LEU A 286 -8.46 -9.91 -5.84
CA LEU A 286 -9.68 -9.93 -5.06
C LEU A 286 -10.52 -11.20 -5.31
#